data_2e5e2f4439191cf5a4c7fb384c45e5d4
#
_entry.id   2e5e2f4439191cf5a4c7fb384c45e5d4
#
_cell.length_a   1.000
_cell.length_b   1.000
_cell.length_c   1.000
_cell.angle_alpha   90.00
_cell.angle_beta   90.00
_cell.angle_gamma   90.00
#
_symmetry.space_group_name_H-M   'P 1'
#
loop_
_entity.id
_entity.type
_entity.pdbx_description
1 polymer ?
#
loop_
_entity_poly.entity_id
_entity_poly.type
_entity_poly.pdbx_seq_one_letter_code
_entity_poly.pdbx_strand_id
1 'polypeptide(L)'
;MYKTEGVSMKDIEWASLLYTLVTDFDEVYAKTMMDIDERFRPFNVRELNSVKSIGETIIYFLHSWHTQGVPNFSKNELTDKIKELADELELVNKSTMHSVTSEKIKLLYDEIVSVTGFGPTATAKTLHLLCPNVCVMWDKGIREWYGEKMKFQGIKFHTHAEQYASFLRDMSQFVKTKFNSRAIDELNTILKSLTSDRPFYPKTEAKLVDEFNWLTMIKKVKIPFKYTLKESLLTKELRINF
;
A
#
# COMPACT_ATOMS: atom_id res chain seq x y z
N MET A 1 -7.97 12.65 15.63
CA MET A 1 -8.95 11.60 15.31
C MET A 1 -9.02 11.51 13.80
N TYR A 2 -8.74 10.35 13.21
CA TYR A 2 -9.20 10.09 11.85
C TYR A 2 -10.65 10.50 11.85
N LYS A 3 -11.06 11.54 11.12
CA LYS A 3 -12.49 11.80 10.94
C LYS A 3 -13.01 10.72 10.01
N THR A 4 -13.04 9.48 10.51
CA THR A 4 -13.75 8.37 9.88
C THR A 4 -15.25 8.47 10.13
N GLU A 5 -15.66 9.38 11.03
CA GLU A 5 -17.06 9.75 11.19
C GLU A 5 -17.52 10.37 9.87
N GLY A 6 -18.50 9.73 9.24
CA GLY A 6 -19.05 10.16 7.96
C GLY A 6 -18.38 9.56 6.71
N VAL A 7 -17.22 8.88 6.80
CA VAL A 7 -16.64 8.17 5.67
C VAL A 7 -17.43 6.91 5.39
N SER A 8 -17.84 6.73 4.14
CA SER A 8 -18.57 5.56 3.64
C SER A 8 -17.70 4.74 2.69
N MET A 9 -18.13 3.52 2.35
CA MET A 9 -17.49 2.73 1.29
C MET A 9 -17.46 3.49 -0.04
N LYS A 10 -18.52 4.25 -0.36
CA LYS A 10 -18.56 5.09 -1.58
C LYS A 10 -17.45 6.14 -1.64
N ASP A 11 -17.04 6.70 -0.51
CA ASP A 11 -15.93 7.66 -0.47
C ASP A 11 -14.60 6.98 -0.79
N ILE A 12 -14.43 5.72 -0.40
CA ILE A 12 -13.26 4.90 -0.68
C ILE A 12 -13.24 4.49 -2.16
N GLU A 13 -14.37 4.04 -2.69
CA GLU A 13 -14.55 3.75 -4.12
C GLU A 13 -14.20 4.96 -4.97
N TRP A 14 -14.70 6.12 -4.59
CA TRP A 14 -14.41 7.40 -5.24
C TRP A 14 -12.93 7.75 -5.20
N ALA A 15 -12.30 7.58 -4.05
CA ALA A 15 -10.87 7.83 -3.89
C ALA A 15 -10.06 6.94 -4.84
N SER A 16 -10.40 5.66 -4.92
CA SER A 16 -9.70 4.72 -5.79
C SER A 16 -9.91 5.02 -7.27
N LEU A 17 -11.15 5.35 -7.68
CA LEU A 17 -11.43 5.77 -9.05
C LEU A 17 -10.67 7.05 -9.42
N LEU A 18 -10.69 8.05 -8.54
CA LEU A 18 -9.96 9.29 -8.75
C LEU A 18 -8.46 9.04 -8.86
N TYR A 19 -7.89 8.24 -7.94
CA TYR A 19 -6.47 7.87 -7.97
C TYR A 19 -6.07 7.24 -9.30
N THR A 20 -6.84 6.27 -9.77
CA THR A 20 -6.60 5.57 -11.05
C THR A 20 -6.69 6.50 -12.27
N LEU A 21 -7.58 7.49 -12.23
CA LEU A 21 -7.77 8.43 -13.35
C LEU A 21 -6.72 9.55 -13.41
N VAL A 22 -6.09 9.87 -12.29
CA VAL A 22 -5.20 11.05 -12.20
C VAL A 22 -3.73 10.70 -11.98
N THR A 23 -3.40 9.41 -11.82
CA THR A 23 -2.01 8.97 -11.64
C THR A 23 -1.68 7.83 -12.59
N ASP A 24 -0.39 7.75 -12.99
CA ASP A 24 0.16 6.61 -13.75
C ASP A 24 0.72 5.53 -12.81
N PHE A 25 0.60 5.73 -11.49
CA PHE A 25 1.17 4.81 -10.49
C PHE A 25 0.51 3.44 -10.51
N ASP A 26 -0.78 3.36 -10.85
CA ASP A 26 -1.51 2.08 -10.93
C ASP A 26 -0.95 1.15 -12.02
N GLU A 27 -0.46 1.69 -13.14
CA GLU A 27 0.14 0.87 -14.20
C GLU A 27 1.46 0.24 -13.74
N VAL A 28 2.32 1.05 -13.10
CA VAL A 28 3.59 0.55 -12.53
C VAL A 28 3.31 -0.46 -11.42
N TYR A 29 2.34 -0.18 -10.57
CA TYR A 29 1.92 -1.09 -9.52
C TYR A 29 1.44 -2.43 -10.08
N ALA A 30 0.52 -2.40 -11.06
CA ALA A 30 -0.02 -3.60 -11.67
C ALA A 30 1.08 -4.46 -12.31
N LYS A 31 1.97 -3.87 -13.12
CA LYS A 31 3.10 -4.58 -13.73
C LYS A 31 4.00 -5.22 -12.67
N THR A 32 4.31 -4.49 -11.62
CA THR A 32 5.17 -4.99 -10.53
C THR A 32 4.52 -6.15 -9.77
N MET A 33 3.22 -6.02 -9.45
CA MET A 33 2.49 -7.07 -8.74
C MET A 33 2.34 -8.35 -9.56
N MET A 34 2.07 -8.20 -10.87
CA MET A 34 2.01 -9.34 -11.79
C MET A 34 3.37 -10.04 -11.90
N ASP A 35 4.48 -9.28 -12.02
CA ASP A 35 5.83 -9.85 -12.06
C ASP A 35 6.18 -10.58 -10.74
N ILE A 36 5.76 -10.04 -9.59
CA ILE A 36 5.96 -10.69 -8.29
C ILE A 36 5.12 -11.97 -8.18
N ASP A 37 3.85 -11.93 -8.57
CA ASP A 37 2.96 -13.10 -8.51
C ASP A 37 3.43 -14.23 -9.42
N GLU A 38 3.79 -13.91 -10.66
CA GLU A 38 4.21 -14.90 -11.65
C GLU A 38 5.54 -15.57 -11.29
N ARG A 39 6.49 -14.83 -10.71
CA ARG A 39 7.86 -15.27 -10.58
C ARG A 39 8.28 -15.61 -9.15
N PHE A 40 7.66 -15.02 -8.16
CA PHE A 40 8.14 -15.08 -6.78
C PHE A 40 7.11 -15.55 -5.76
N ARG A 41 5.83 -15.69 -6.12
CA ARG A 41 4.81 -16.24 -5.24
C ARG A 41 4.39 -17.66 -5.66
N PRO A 42 4.20 -18.58 -4.72
CA PRO A 42 4.57 -18.47 -3.29
C PRO A 42 6.07 -18.22 -3.10
N PHE A 43 6.49 -17.59 -2.02
CA PHE A 43 7.90 -17.26 -1.74
C PHE A 43 8.71 -18.52 -1.52
N ASN A 44 8.99 -19.25 -2.60
CA ASN A 44 9.78 -20.48 -2.57
C ASN A 44 11.26 -20.13 -2.83
N VAL A 45 12.13 -20.49 -1.88
CA VAL A 45 13.58 -20.22 -1.96
C VAL A 45 14.21 -20.70 -3.28
N ARG A 46 13.68 -21.77 -3.88
CA ARG A 46 14.18 -22.31 -5.16
C ARG A 46 13.88 -21.37 -6.34
N GLU A 47 12.74 -20.69 -6.34
CA GLU A 47 12.31 -19.78 -7.41
C GLU A 47 12.88 -18.37 -7.23
N LEU A 48 13.17 -17.98 -5.97
CA LEU A 48 13.85 -16.70 -5.67
C LEU A 48 15.28 -16.59 -6.25
N ASN A 49 15.84 -17.69 -6.72
CA ASN A 49 17.15 -17.75 -7.40
C ASN A 49 17.08 -17.54 -8.92
N SER A 50 15.97 -17.08 -9.46
CA SER A 50 15.81 -16.82 -10.90
C SER A 50 16.68 -15.65 -11.41
N VAL A 51 16.83 -15.57 -12.74
CA VAL A 51 17.76 -14.67 -13.47
C VAL A 51 17.61 -13.19 -13.09
N LYS A 52 16.40 -12.71 -12.81
CA LYS A 52 16.16 -11.35 -12.31
C LYS A 52 15.70 -11.44 -10.86
N SER A 53 16.43 -10.78 -9.98
CA SER A 53 16.13 -10.86 -8.55
C SER A 53 14.84 -10.12 -8.17
N ILE A 54 14.16 -10.59 -7.14
CA ILE A 54 13.00 -9.87 -6.56
C ILE A 54 13.40 -8.47 -6.06
N GLY A 55 14.64 -8.31 -5.58
CA GLY A 55 15.18 -7.01 -5.19
C GLY A 55 15.24 -6.02 -6.35
N GLU A 56 15.58 -6.45 -7.57
CA GLU A 56 15.55 -5.58 -8.75
C GLU A 56 14.14 -5.12 -9.09
N THR A 57 13.16 -6.02 -9.06
CA THR A 57 11.77 -5.69 -9.33
C THR A 57 11.23 -4.65 -8.33
N ILE A 58 11.52 -4.85 -7.03
CA ILE A 58 11.08 -3.93 -5.97
C ILE A 58 11.80 -2.58 -6.08
N ILE A 59 13.10 -2.54 -6.31
CA ILE A 59 13.85 -1.27 -6.45
C ILE A 59 13.38 -0.50 -7.68
N TYR A 60 13.10 -1.17 -8.79
CA TYR A 60 12.48 -0.52 -9.95
C TYR A 60 11.14 0.15 -9.61
N PHE A 61 10.27 -0.54 -8.86
CA PHE A 61 9.03 0.04 -8.37
C PHE A 61 9.28 1.26 -7.48
N LEU A 62 10.17 1.14 -6.50
CA LEU A 62 10.49 2.25 -5.58
C LEU A 62 11.01 3.47 -6.34
N HIS A 63 11.82 3.26 -7.38
CA HIS A 63 12.30 4.32 -8.26
C HIS A 63 11.15 5.00 -9.01
N SER A 64 10.30 4.21 -9.65
CA SER A 64 9.16 4.69 -10.44
C SER A 64 8.13 5.42 -9.58
N TRP A 65 8.07 5.11 -8.28
CA TRP A 65 7.22 5.77 -7.30
C TRP A 65 7.92 6.91 -6.55
N HIS A 66 8.99 7.47 -7.14
CA HIS A 66 9.73 8.61 -6.62
C HIS A 66 10.16 8.47 -5.15
N THR A 67 10.47 7.26 -4.71
CA THR A 67 10.97 7.01 -3.37
C THR A 67 12.39 7.57 -3.23
N GLN A 68 12.62 8.40 -2.22
CA GLN A 68 13.93 9.01 -1.99
C GLN A 68 14.98 7.96 -1.60
N GLY A 69 16.23 8.17 -2.00
CA GLY A 69 17.36 7.33 -1.62
C GLY A 69 17.59 6.09 -2.48
N VAL A 70 16.73 5.82 -3.48
CA VAL A 70 16.81 4.61 -4.34
C VAL A 70 18.20 4.33 -4.93
N PRO A 71 19.00 5.31 -5.38
CA PRO A 71 20.35 5.02 -5.90
C PRO A 71 21.28 4.32 -4.91
N ASN A 72 20.99 4.42 -3.61
CA ASN A 72 21.80 3.82 -2.54
C ASN A 72 21.27 2.47 -2.07
N PHE A 73 20.18 1.96 -2.66
CA PHE A 73 19.55 0.70 -2.22
C PHE A 73 20.33 -0.50 -2.74
N SER A 74 20.62 -1.45 -1.85
CA SER A 74 21.29 -2.70 -2.18
C SER A 74 20.26 -3.76 -2.63
N LYS A 75 20.17 -3.98 -3.96
CA LYS A 75 19.26 -5.00 -4.52
C LYS A 75 19.61 -6.42 -4.11
N ASN A 76 20.91 -6.72 -3.96
CA ASN A 76 21.35 -8.05 -3.56
C ASN A 76 21.01 -8.32 -2.09
N GLU A 77 21.32 -7.36 -1.22
CA GLU A 77 20.99 -7.44 0.21
C GLU A 77 19.48 -7.56 0.43
N LEU A 78 18.66 -6.78 -0.33
CA LEU A 78 17.20 -6.92 -0.29
C LEU A 78 16.76 -8.32 -0.73
N THR A 79 17.33 -8.84 -1.82
CA THR A 79 17.00 -10.18 -2.31
C THR A 79 17.34 -11.26 -1.28
N ASP A 80 18.52 -11.17 -0.67
CA ASP A 80 18.95 -12.14 0.34
C ASP A 80 18.09 -12.03 1.60
N LYS A 81 17.75 -10.83 2.02
CA LYS A 81 16.83 -10.60 3.14
C LYS A 81 15.43 -11.18 2.88
N ILE A 82 14.88 -11.03 1.67
CA ILE A 82 13.59 -11.64 1.31
C ILE A 82 13.66 -13.17 1.32
N LYS A 83 14.80 -13.76 0.91
CA LYS A 83 15.01 -15.22 0.99
C LYS A 83 15.06 -15.71 2.44
N GLU A 84 15.77 -14.98 3.30
CA GLU A 84 15.84 -15.28 4.74
C GLU A 84 14.45 -15.25 5.39
N LEU A 85 13.58 -14.35 4.96
CA LEU A 85 12.24 -14.12 5.49
C LEU A 85 11.12 -14.87 4.74
N ALA A 86 11.44 -15.77 3.81
CA ALA A 86 10.46 -16.37 2.91
C ALA A 86 9.29 -17.04 3.64
N ASP A 87 9.56 -17.78 4.72
CA ASP A 87 8.52 -18.48 5.50
C ASP A 87 7.62 -17.48 6.24
N GLU A 88 8.18 -16.46 6.85
CA GLU A 88 7.43 -15.40 7.54
C GLU A 88 6.59 -14.57 6.56
N LEU A 89 7.14 -14.23 5.41
CA LEU A 89 6.42 -13.52 4.34
C LEU A 89 5.26 -14.35 3.81
N GLU A 90 5.46 -15.66 3.62
CA GLU A 90 4.40 -16.56 3.17
C GLU A 90 3.27 -16.67 4.20
N LEU A 91 3.60 -16.76 5.50
CA LEU A 91 2.62 -16.76 6.58
C LEU A 91 1.81 -15.45 6.61
N VAL A 92 2.48 -14.30 6.48
CA VAL A 92 1.81 -12.99 6.47
C VAL A 92 1.01 -12.81 5.20
N ASN A 93 1.49 -13.23 4.03
CA ASN A 93 0.78 -13.11 2.77
C ASN A 93 -0.52 -13.93 2.72
N LYS A 94 -0.57 -15.06 3.44
CA LYS A 94 -1.80 -15.86 3.64
C LYS A 94 -2.75 -15.28 4.69
N SER A 95 -2.32 -14.27 5.43
CA SER A 95 -3.12 -13.60 6.44
C SER A 95 -3.96 -12.47 5.82
N THR A 96 -4.90 -11.97 6.60
CA THR A 96 -5.62 -10.72 6.32
C THR A 96 -5.13 -9.62 7.25
N MET A 97 -5.47 -8.36 6.98
CA MET A 97 -5.19 -7.24 7.89
C MET A 97 -5.73 -7.49 9.32
N HIS A 98 -6.77 -8.33 9.45
CA HIS A 98 -7.42 -8.61 10.74
C HIS A 98 -6.80 -9.76 11.53
N SER A 99 -6.05 -10.64 10.87
CA SER A 99 -5.51 -11.86 11.46
C SER A 99 -4.01 -11.82 11.74
N VAL A 100 -3.29 -10.86 11.13
CA VAL A 100 -1.85 -10.72 11.34
C VAL A 100 -1.53 -10.12 12.72
N THR A 101 -0.50 -10.63 13.39
CA THR A 101 -0.06 -10.10 14.68
C THR A 101 0.91 -8.92 14.51
N SER A 102 0.89 -8.01 15.49
CA SER A 102 1.81 -6.86 15.52
C SER A 102 3.28 -7.28 15.58
N GLU A 103 3.58 -8.40 16.25
CA GLU A 103 4.94 -8.94 16.40
C GLU A 103 5.52 -9.35 15.05
N LYS A 104 4.73 -10.06 14.21
CA LYS A 104 5.16 -10.46 12.87
C LYS A 104 5.41 -9.23 11.98
N ILE A 105 4.54 -8.23 12.05
CA ILE A 105 4.72 -6.98 11.30
C ILE A 105 5.98 -6.25 11.75
N LYS A 106 6.24 -6.15 13.06
CA LYS A 106 7.46 -5.51 13.59
C LYS A 106 8.71 -6.24 13.13
N LEU A 107 8.71 -7.58 13.22
CA LEU A 107 9.82 -8.40 12.74
C LEU A 107 10.14 -8.10 11.26
N LEU A 108 9.15 -8.23 10.38
CA LEU A 108 9.35 -7.99 8.95
C LEU A 108 9.80 -6.55 8.67
N TYR A 109 9.26 -5.58 9.40
CA TYR A 109 9.62 -4.18 9.23
C TYR A 109 11.08 -3.92 9.63
N ASP A 110 11.51 -4.42 10.80
CA ASP A 110 12.87 -4.24 11.32
C ASP A 110 13.90 -4.92 10.42
N GLU A 111 13.57 -6.09 9.88
CA GLU A 111 14.45 -6.79 8.94
C GLU A 111 14.57 -6.07 7.59
N ILE A 112 13.49 -5.60 7.01
CA ILE A 112 13.53 -4.89 5.71
C ILE A 112 14.16 -3.49 5.86
N VAL A 113 13.92 -2.77 6.96
CA VAL A 113 14.53 -1.44 7.17
C VAL A 113 16.05 -1.53 7.41
N SER A 114 16.56 -2.69 7.79
CA SER A 114 18.01 -2.92 7.97
C SER A 114 18.79 -2.98 6.65
N VAL A 115 18.11 -3.18 5.51
CA VAL A 115 18.75 -3.18 4.18
C VAL A 115 19.38 -1.81 3.89
N THR A 116 20.61 -1.82 3.41
CA THR A 116 21.38 -0.60 3.14
C THR A 116 20.60 0.40 2.28
N GLY A 117 20.47 1.63 2.79
CA GLY A 117 19.79 2.73 2.14
C GLY A 117 18.28 2.80 2.40
N PHE A 118 17.66 1.72 2.91
CA PHE A 118 16.22 1.71 3.19
C PHE A 118 15.86 2.63 4.35
N GLY A 119 14.78 3.37 4.14
CA GLY A 119 14.13 4.16 5.18
C GLY A 119 12.67 3.74 5.36
N PRO A 120 11.94 4.36 6.28
CA PRO A 120 10.57 3.96 6.63
C PRO A 120 9.59 3.87 5.46
N THR A 121 9.69 4.77 4.48
CA THR A 121 8.80 4.78 3.30
C THR A 121 9.13 3.63 2.34
N ALA A 122 10.41 3.39 2.05
CA ALA A 122 10.83 2.27 1.20
C ALA A 122 10.43 0.93 1.82
N THR A 123 10.65 0.78 3.12
CA THR A 123 10.27 -0.42 3.88
C THR A 123 8.77 -0.70 3.80
N ALA A 124 7.92 0.27 4.06
CA ALA A 124 6.47 0.08 4.01
C ALA A 124 5.97 -0.25 2.60
N LYS A 125 6.53 0.39 1.56
CA LYS A 125 6.20 0.09 0.16
C LYS A 125 6.64 -1.33 -0.22
N THR A 126 7.83 -1.73 0.19
CA THR A 126 8.35 -3.10 -0.02
C THR A 126 7.47 -4.14 0.65
N LEU A 127 7.10 -3.93 1.92
CA LEU A 127 6.20 -4.84 2.64
C LEU A 127 4.82 -4.92 1.99
N HIS A 128 4.31 -3.82 1.44
CA HIS A 128 3.05 -3.85 0.69
C HIS A 128 3.16 -4.74 -0.57
N LEU A 129 4.22 -4.60 -1.34
CA LEU A 129 4.43 -5.45 -2.53
C LEU A 129 4.55 -6.93 -2.16
N LEU A 130 5.20 -7.24 -1.05
CA LEU A 130 5.39 -8.62 -0.58
C LEU A 130 4.12 -9.19 0.06
N CYS A 131 3.35 -8.38 0.79
CA CYS A 131 2.16 -8.78 1.53
C CYS A 131 0.99 -7.80 1.28
N PRO A 132 0.44 -7.75 0.04
CA PRO A 132 -0.53 -6.74 -0.38
C PRO A 132 -1.89 -6.85 0.30
N ASN A 133 -2.21 -8.00 0.89
CA ASN A 133 -3.46 -8.19 1.65
C ASN A 133 -3.40 -7.67 3.08
N VAL A 134 -2.20 -7.32 3.56
CA VAL A 134 -1.96 -6.98 4.97
C VAL A 134 -1.33 -5.60 5.13
N CYS A 135 -0.27 -5.33 4.37
CA CYS A 135 0.55 -4.15 4.56
C CYS A 135 0.02 -2.97 3.75
N VAL A 136 -0.22 -1.83 4.41
CA VAL A 136 -0.59 -0.56 3.78
C VAL A 136 0.67 0.26 3.56
N MET A 137 0.83 0.85 2.39
CA MET A 137 1.94 1.79 2.17
C MET A 137 1.77 3.04 3.04
N TRP A 138 2.88 3.61 3.48
CA TRP A 138 2.84 4.92 4.11
C TRP A 138 3.99 5.82 3.65
N ASP A 139 3.63 6.97 3.16
CA ASP A 139 4.57 8.03 2.85
C ASP A 139 4.96 8.84 4.10
N LYS A 140 5.99 9.67 3.98
CA LYS A 140 6.44 10.55 5.06
C LYS A 140 5.29 11.36 5.67
N GLY A 141 4.43 11.96 4.85
CA GLY A 141 3.31 12.77 5.33
C GLY A 141 2.27 11.96 6.11
N ILE A 142 1.95 10.74 5.67
CA ILE A 142 1.03 9.84 6.38
C ILE A 142 1.64 9.44 7.73
N ARG A 143 2.94 9.08 7.74
CA ARG A 143 3.67 8.69 8.95
C ARG A 143 3.74 9.80 9.98
N GLU A 144 4.09 11.01 9.56
CA GLU A 144 4.20 12.18 10.44
C GLU A 144 2.83 12.52 11.02
N TRP A 145 1.80 12.59 10.18
CA TRP A 145 0.43 12.83 10.63
C TRP A 145 -0.03 11.78 11.66
N TYR A 146 0.25 10.50 11.40
CA TYR A 146 -0.10 9.42 12.33
C TYR A 146 0.66 9.55 13.65
N GLY A 147 1.94 9.85 13.61
CA GLY A 147 2.77 10.08 14.78
C GLY A 147 2.26 11.25 15.64
N GLU A 148 1.89 12.37 15.03
CA GLU A 148 1.31 13.52 15.73
C GLU A 148 -0.05 13.17 16.38
N LYS A 149 -0.90 12.45 15.66
CA LYS A 149 -2.18 11.95 16.18
C LYS A 149 -1.97 11.10 17.43
N MET A 150 -1.06 10.14 17.39
CA MET A 150 -0.76 9.24 18.50
C MET A 150 -0.16 10.00 19.68
N LYS A 151 0.75 10.93 19.43
CA LYS A 151 1.31 11.82 20.46
C LYS A 151 0.23 12.63 21.16
N PHE A 152 -0.74 13.15 20.42
CA PHE A 152 -1.89 13.87 21.00
C PHE A 152 -2.73 12.97 21.92
N GLN A 153 -2.79 11.67 21.63
CA GLN A 153 -3.44 10.66 22.48
C GLN A 153 -2.57 10.15 23.64
N GLY A 154 -1.38 10.72 23.84
CA GLY A 154 -0.44 10.31 24.88
C GLY A 154 0.38 9.06 24.53
N ILE A 155 0.26 8.54 23.31
CA ILE A 155 0.98 7.35 22.85
C ILE A 155 2.31 7.77 22.24
N LYS A 156 3.40 7.13 22.71
CA LYS A 156 4.75 7.31 22.15
C LYS A 156 5.25 5.98 21.62
N PHE A 157 5.89 6.03 20.46
CA PHE A 157 6.56 4.89 19.84
C PHE A 157 8.08 5.05 20.04
N HIS A 158 8.77 3.95 20.30
CA HIS A 158 10.23 3.90 20.40
C HIS A 158 10.89 3.63 19.06
N THR A 159 10.18 2.89 18.16
CA THR A 159 10.68 2.53 16.84
C THR A 159 9.64 2.82 15.75
N HIS A 160 10.12 2.89 14.49
CA HIS A 160 9.22 2.98 13.34
C HIS A 160 8.41 1.69 13.13
N ALA A 161 8.96 0.54 13.52
CA ALA A 161 8.24 -0.74 13.45
C ALA A 161 7.01 -0.76 14.38
N GLU A 162 7.16 -0.28 15.62
CA GLU A 162 6.02 -0.11 16.53
C GLU A 162 4.96 0.83 15.99
N GLN A 163 5.40 1.97 15.45
CA GLN A 163 4.51 2.96 14.85
C GLN A 163 3.76 2.37 13.65
N TYR A 164 4.46 1.63 12.77
CA TYR A 164 3.87 1.00 11.60
C TYR A 164 2.89 -0.11 11.97
N ALA A 165 3.24 -0.99 12.91
CA ALA A 165 2.34 -2.03 13.39
C ALA A 165 1.06 -1.46 14.03
N SER A 166 1.19 -0.36 14.79
CA SER A 166 0.04 0.36 15.34
C SER A 166 -0.82 1.00 14.24
N PHE A 167 -0.18 1.59 13.22
CA PHE A 167 -0.87 2.13 12.05
C PHE A 167 -1.67 1.06 11.32
N LEU A 168 -1.09 -0.11 11.05
CA LEU A 168 -1.78 -1.23 10.39
C LEU A 168 -2.98 -1.73 11.21
N ARG A 169 -2.85 -1.79 12.53
CA ARG A 169 -3.97 -2.16 13.41
C ARG A 169 -5.13 -1.16 13.30
N ASP A 170 -4.85 0.14 13.28
CA ASP A 170 -5.87 1.17 13.10
C ASP A 170 -6.52 1.09 11.70
N MET A 171 -5.72 0.80 10.66
CA MET A 171 -6.22 0.60 9.29
C MET A 171 -7.08 -0.67 9.20
N SER A 172 -6.67 -1.75 9.86
CA SER A 172 -7.46 -2.97 9.97
C SER A 172 -8.84 -2.70 10.59
N GLN A 173 -8.89 -1.94 11.69
CA GLN A 173 -10.16 -1.56 12.31
C GLN A 173 -11.01 -0.68 11.38
N PHE A 174 -10.39 0.22 10.63
CA PHE A 174 -11.08 1.03 9.63
C PHE A 174 -11.69 0.16 8.53
N VAL A 175 -10.92 -0.76 7.97
CA VAL A 175 -11.39 -1.73 6.96
C VAL A 175 -12.58 -2.53 7.50
N LYS A 176 -12.45 -3.13 8.67
CA LYS A 176 -13.51 -3.93 9.31
C LYS A 176 -14.83 -3.17 9.45
N THR A 177 -14.78 -1.86 9.65
CA THR A 177 -15.98 -1.04 9.87
C THR A 177 -16.57 -0.44 8.60
N LYS A 178 -15.78 -0.32 7.53
CA LYS A 178 -16.15 0.45 6.33
C LYS A 178 -16.22 -0.37 5.05
N PHE A 179 -15.47 -1.47 4.97
CA PHE A 179 -15.37 -2.25 3.75
C PHE A 179 -16.40 -3.38 3.69
N ASN A 180 -16.76 -3.70 2.45
CA ASN A 180 -17.61 -4.84 2.10
C ASN A 180 -16.93 -5.55 0.91
N SER A 181 -16.65 -6.84 1.04
CA SER A 181 -15.98 -7.63 0.02
C SER A 181 -16.67 -7.55 -1.35
N ARG A 182 -18.00 -7.62 -1.38
CA ARG A 182 -18.78 -7.49 -2.63
C ARG A 182 -18.54 -6.13 -3.31
N ALA A 183 -18.51 -5.04 -2.54
CA ALA A 183 -18.26 -3.72 -3.09
C ALA A 183 -16.82 -3.59 -3.65
N ILE A 184 -15.85 -4.27 -3.06
CA ILE A 184 -14.47 -4.33 -3.58
C ILE A 184 -14.44 -5.08 -4.92
N ASP A 185 -15.13 -6.20 -5.05
CA ASP A 185 -15.20 -6.97 -6.29
C ASP A 185 -15.90 -6.16 -7.41
N GLU A 186 -16.99 -5.48 -7.08
CA GLU A 186 -17.69 -4.58 -8.00
C GLU A 186 -16.77 -3.42 -8.45
N LEU A 187 -16.05 -2.80 -7.52
CA LEU A 187 -15.08 -1.75 -7.82
C LEU A 187 -13.95 -2.26 -8.73
N ASN A 188 -13.36 -3.41 -8.42
CA ASN A 188 -12.31 -4.02 -9.25
C ASN A 188 -12.82 -4.32 -10.67
N THR A 189 -14.08 -4.72 -10.82
CA THR A 189 -14.70 -4.94 -12.12
C THR A 189 -14.83 -3.64 -12.92
N ILE A 190 -15.24 -2.55 -12.25
CA ILE A 190 -15.34 -1.21 -12.86
C ILE A 190 -13.95 -0.71 -13.25
N LEU A 191 -12.96 -0.79 -12.35
CA LEU A 191 -11.59 -0.35 -12.61
C LEU A 191 -10.96 -1.10 -13.78
N LYS A 192 -11.13 -2.42 -13.83
CA LYS A 192 -10.65 -3.24 -14.94
C LYS A 192 -11.26 -2.82 -16.28
N SER A 193 -12.54 -2.46 -16.29
CA SER A 193 -13.22 -1.95 -17.50
C SER A 193 -12.69 -0.59 -17.92
N LEU A 194 -12.41 0.31 -16.97
CA LEU A 194 -11.89 1.66 -17.24
C LEU A 194 -10.43 1.65 -17.70
N THR A 195 -9.68 0.62 -17.36
CA THR A 195 -8.26 0.44 -17.71
C THR A 195 -8.03 -0.71 -18.69
N SER A 196 -8.99 -0.97 -19.58
CA SER A 196 -8.94 -2.11 -20.50
C SER A 196 -7.75 -2.09 -21.46
N ASP A 197 -7.14 -0.94 -21.68
CA ASP A 197 -5.94 -0.71 -22.50
C ASP A 197 -4.61 -0.81 -21.73
N ARG A 198 -4.66 -1.05 -20.41
CA ARG A 198 -3.50 -1.07 -19.52
C ARG A 198 -3.46 -2.34 -18.67
N PRO A 199 -2.28 -2.71 -18.16
CA PRO A 199 -2.16 -3.73 -17.12
C PRO A 199 -3.03 -3.38 -15.91
N PHE A 200 -3.77 -4.37 -15.42
CA PHE A 200 -4.62 -4.24 -14.25
C PHE A 200 -4.29 -5.32 -13.22
N TYR A 201 -4.10 -4.91 -11.98
CA TYR A 201 -3.99 -5.80 -10.83
C TYR A 201 -5.13 -5.51 -9.85
N PRO A 202 -5.88 -6.52 -9.39
CA PRO A 202 -6.99 -6.30 -8.47
C PRO A 202 -6.53 -5.58 -7.20
N LYS A 203 -7.26 -4.54 -6.82
CA LYS A 203 -6.94 -3.78 -5.60
C LYS A 203 -7.41 -4.55 -4.38
N THR A 204 -6.50 -4.69 -3.43
CA THR A 204 -6.77 -5.26 -2.12
C THR A 204 -7.32 -4.19 -1.17
N GLU A 205 -7.86 -4.60 -0.02
CA GLU A 205 -8.26 -3.68 1.05
C GLU A 205 -7.13 -2.73 1.45
N ALA A 206 -5.91 -3.26 1.59
CA ALA A 206 -4.75 -2.47 1.95
C ALA A 206 -4.39 -1.44 0.87
N LYS A 207 -4.52 -1.79 -0.42
CA LYS A 207 -4.30 -0.86 -1.53
C LYS A 207 -5.36 0.24 -1.58
N LEU A 208 -6.63 -0.09 -1.37
CA LEU A 208 -7.71 0.90 -1.32
C LEU A 208 -7.54 1.88 -0.15
N VAL A 209 -7.09 1.40 1.01
CA VAL A 209 -6.75 2.26 2.16
C VAL A 209 -5.56 3.17 1.84
N ASP A 210 -4.54 2.66 1.14
CA ASP A 210 -3.39 3.47 0.72
C ASP A 210 -3.82 4.64 -0.17
N GLU A 211 -4.61 4.38 -1.20
CA GLU A 211 -5.11 5.39 -2.13
C GLU A 211 -5.99 6.43 -1.43
N PHE A 212 -6.86 5.97 -0.54
CA PHE A 212 -7.69 6.83 0.30
C PHE A 212 -6.84 7.75 1.19
N ASN A 213 -5.83 7.20 1.86
CA ASN A 213 -4.92 7.94 2.70
C ASN A 213 -4.11 8.96 1.88
N TRP A 214 -3.62 8.57 0.72
CA TRP A 214 -2.86 9.45 -0.15
C TRP A 214 -3.69 10.66 -0.60
N LEU A 215 -4.91 10.44 -1.06
CA LEU A 215 -5.80 11.52 -1.47
C LEU A 215 -6.17 12.45 -0.32
N THR A 216 -6.51 11.89 0.84
CA THR A 216 -7.04 12.69 1.95
C THR A 216 -5.96 13.37 2.77
N MET A 217 -4.82 12.71 2.99
CA MET A 217 -3.75 13.24 3.84
C MET A 217 -2.68 13.98 3.06
N ILE A 218 -2.29 13.47 1.90
CA ILE A 218 -1.25 14.08 1.09
C ILE A 218 -1.83 15.15 0.16
N LYS A 219 -2.90 14.82 -0.57
CA LYS A 219 -3.56 15.76 -1.50
C LYS A 219 -4.64 16.61 -0.85
N LYS A 220 -4.98 16.35 0.42
CA LYS A 220 -5.94 17.12 1.23
C LYS A 220 -7.33 17.22 0.60
N VAL A 221 -7.74 16.19 -0.13
CA VAL A 221 -9.08 16.10 -0.71
C VAL A 221 -10.11 15.98 0.41
N LYS A 222 -11.16 16.80 0.38
CA LYS A 222 -12.19 16.84 1.43
C LYS A 222 -13.17 15.66 1.30
N ILE A 223 -13.53 15.07 2.42
CA ILE A 223 -14.51 13.98 2.54
C ILE A 223 -15.66 14.43 3.45
N PRO A 224 -16.90 14.00 3.20
CA PRO A 224 -17.37 13.16 2.08
C PRO A 224 -17.33 13.91 0.75
N PHE A 225 -17.18 13.16 -0.33
CA PHE A 225 -17.29 13.72 -1.68
C PHE A 225 -18.75 14.12 -1.94
N LYS A 226 -18.98 15.37 -2.34
CA LYS A 226 -20.33 15.91 -2.56
C LYS A 226 -20.93 15.51 -3.92
N TYR A 227 -20.16 14.85 -4.78
CA TYR A 227 -20.56 14.55 -6.15
C TYR A 227 -20.79 13.06 -6.34
N THR A 228 -21.80 12.70 -7.12
CA THR A 228 -21.99 11.35 -7.60
C THR A 228 -21.02 11.06 -8.73
N LEU A 229 -20.61 9.79 -8.88
CA LEU A 229 -19.71 9.36 -9.95
C LEU A 229 -20.21 9.81 -11.34
N LYS A 230 -21.54 9.81 -11.53
CA LYS A 230 -22.21 10.20 -12.77
C LYS A 230 -22.01 11.70 -13.09
N GLU A 231 -22.01 12.54 -12.07
CA GLU A 231 -21.80 14.00 -12.24
C GLU A 231 -20.35 14.34 -12.50
N SER A 232 -19.41 13.62 -11.91
CA SER A 232 -17.98 13.91 -12.10
C SER A 232 -17.40 13.40 -13.43
N LEU A 233 -17.91 12.29 -13.97
CA LEU A 233 -17.53 11.82 -15.30
C LEU A 233 -18.10 12.70 -16.42
N LEU A 234 -19.19 13.42 -16.15
CA LEU A 234 -19.83 14.33 -17.10
C LEU A 234 -19.24 15.75 -17.05
N THR A 235 -18.66 16.17 -15.93
CA THR A 235 -18.00 17.46 -15.81
C THR A 235 -16.50 17.30 -16.04
N LYS A 236 -16.04 17.61 -17.25
CA LYS A 236 -14.60 17.74 -17.62
C LYS A 236 -13.82 18.78 -16.79
N GLU A 237 -14.33 19.20 -15.65
CA GLU A 237 -13.83 20.33 -14.86
C GLU A 237 -13.09 19.95 -13.56
N LEU A 238 -12.86 18.68 -13.28
CA LEU A 238 -11.93 18.32 -12.21
C LEU A 238 -10.48 18.61 -12.65
N ARG A 239 -10.16 19.88 -12.83
CA ARG A 239 -8.76 20.35 -12.78
C ARG A 239 -8.31 20.31 -11.31
N ILE A 240 -8.03 19.12 -10.82
CA ILE A 240 -7.24 18.99 -9.62
C ILE A 240 -5.80 19.32 -10.05
N ASN A 241 -5.30 20.47 -9.65
CA ASN A 241 -3.89 20.80 -9.81
C ASN A 241 -3.09 19.86 -8.88
N PHE A 242 -2.47 18.84 -9.47
CA PHE A 242 -1.60 17.88 -8.81
C PHE A 242 -0.15 18.38 -8.80
#